data_9711892ce89b9e7aebeadadd77f9c564
#
_entry.id   9711892ce89b9e7aebeadadd77f9c564
#
_cell.length_a   1.000
_cell.length_b   1.000
_cell.length_c   1.000
_cell.angle_alpha   90.00
_cell.angle_beta   90.00
_cell.angle_gamma   90.00
#
_symmetry.space_group_name_H-M   'P 1'
#
loop_
_entity.id
_entity.type
_entity.pdbx_description
1 polymer ?
#
loop_
_entity_poly.entity_id
_entity_poly.type
_entity_poly.pdbx_seq_one_letter_code
_entity_poly.pdbx_strand_id
1 'polypeptide(L)'
;MNKTIIEISEEELNDNIQSGNIEVCVIGIGRIGLPTALSFANSGFNTIGMDINENLVEKINNGIFPLKDEPGYDVMFDKVRSEKKFKATSKIESVVSNSDVILLSLPTPMNSSNVPNYSALKSVGKQLHNFLSKGTLVIIESTIEPGFVENILIPIIEGDDKKLKAGKDFAIGVCPETANPGQILNDFEKLPRLVGAIDDKTKGMITKIYRHVFTVDLIPMPNCKTANAVKLTTNVFRDLNIAFVNELAVLFEKLGIDVMTVLEAAKTKYNFQIHYPGPGVGGPCLPVNSYQYLNTAKEIGLPLKLVETARMINENMPLHVVKLLCDAFNEQNKSITKSTILLLGISYKPDVKDIQISPAEKIIEKLKELNVNIRIYDPYFISENIFGIDTEINLINALSNSDGVILVTPHKEFHDIEPKFLKSKLRNPIFIDTRCVIDQHKAINAGLIYRGLGRGKL
;
A
#
# COMPACT_ATOMS: atom_id res chain seq x y z
N MET A 1 -3.84 -12.58 42.67
CA MET A 1 -4.01 -12.52 41.23
C MET A 1 -3.58 -11.12 40.81
N ASN A 2 -2.64 -11.00 39.92
CA ASN A 2 -2.27 -9.70 39.39
C ASN A 2 -3.47 -9.18 38.58
N LYS A 3 -3.82 -7.91 38.76
CA LYS A 3 -4.87 -7.25 37.96
C LYS A 3 -4.47 -7.24 36.49
N THR A 4 -5.42 -7.42 35.60
CA THR A 4 -5.20 -7.38 34.14
C THR A 4 -5.11 -5.93 33.65
N ILE A 5 -4.59 -5.71 32.43
CA ILE A 5 -4.39 -4.34 31.86
C ILE A 5 -5.70 -3.52 31.80
N ILE A 6 -6.85 -4.19 31.68
CA ILE A 6 -8.14 -3.50 31.68
C ILE A 6 -8.72 -3.23 33.07
N GLU A 7 -8.14 -3.81 34.14
CA GLU A 7 -8.60 -3.66 35.52
C GLU A 7 -7.76 -2.69 36.35
N ILE A 8 -6.56 -2.35 35.89
CA ILE A 8 -5.65 -1.44 36.58
C ILE A 8 -6.11 0.03 36.45
N SER A 9 -5.64 0.86 37.39
CA SER A 9 -5.85 2.30 37.34
C SER A 9 -5.01 2.95 36.21
N GLU A 10 -5.30 4.20 35.91
CA GLU A 10 -4.49 4.96 34.94
C GLU A 10 -3.04 5.14 35.40
N GLU A 11 -2.79 5.27 36.69
CA GLU A 11 -1.47 5.40 37.28
C GLU A 11 -0.70 4.08 37.15
N GLU A 12 -1.31 2.96 37.57
CA GLU A 12 -0.74 1.62 37.40
C GLU A 12 -0.45 1.30 35.92
N LEU A 13 -1.30 1.75 34.98
CA LEU A 13 -1.05 1.60 33.55
C LEU A 13 0.19 2.39 33.09
N ASN A 14 0.33 3.64 33.53
CA ASN A 14 1.48 4.47 33.20
C ASN A 14 2.78 3.85 33.75
N ASP A 15 2.78 3.32 34.97
CA ASP A 15 3.92 2.67 35.58
C ASP A 15 4.32 1.40 34.80
N ASN A 16 3.35 0.59 34.38
CA ASN A 16 3.60 -0.60 33.57
C ASN A 16 4.14 -0.24 32.16
N ILE A 17 3.65 0.84 31.56
CA ILE A 17 4.17 1.37 30.29
C ILE A 17 5.64 1.80 30.48
N GLN A 18 5.95 2.60 31.48
CA GLN A 18 7.30 3.13 31.71
C GLN A 18 8.31 2.05 32.07
N SER A 19 7.90 1.03 32.81
CA SER A 19 8.75 -0.09 33.21
C SER A 19 8.86 -1.18 32.13
N GLY A 20 8.08 -1.11 31.04
CA GLY A 20 8.04 -2.15 30.01
C GLY A 20 7.42 -3.47 30.48
N ASN A 21 6.59 -3.44 31.52
CA ASN A 21 5.90 -4.61 32.10
C ASN A 21 4.60 -4.95 31.37
N ILE A 22 4.56 -4.76 30.05
CA ILE A 22 3.45 -5.11 29.18
C ILE A 22 3.97 -6.07 28.11
N GLU A 23 3.36 -7.24 28.00
CA GLU A 23 3.66 -8.22 26.96
C GLU A 23 2.83 -7.89 25.69
N VAL A 24 3.52 -7.59 24.60
CA VAL A 24 2.91 -7.19 23.33
C VAL A 24 3.06 -8.29 22.29
N CYS A 25 1.97 -8.65 21.63
CA CYS A 25 1.99 -9.53 20.46
C CYS A 25 1.54 -8.76 19.22
N VAL A 26 2.32 -8.83 18.12
CA VAL A 26 1.92 -8.33 16.81
C VAL A 26 1.66 -9.51 15.89
N ILE A 27 0.40 -9.70 15.50
CA ILE A 27 -0.04 -10.78 14.60
C ILE A 27 -0.03 -10.28 13.16
N GLY A 28 0.78 -10.93 12.31
CA GLY A 28 1.09 -10.52 10.95
C GLY A 28 2.31 -9.62 10.90
N ILE A 29 3.52 -10.19 10.89
CA ILE A 29 4.79 -9.45 10.83
C ILE A 29 5.31 -9.32 9.40
N GLY A 30 4.40 -8.91 8.50
CA GLY A 30 4.74 -8.50 7.14
C GLY A 30 5.34 -7.10 7.09
N ARG A 31 5.11 -6.41 5.95
CA ARG A 31 5.71 -5.10 5.64
C ARG A 31 5.40 -4.00 6.67
N ILE A 32 4.22 -4.01 7.29
CA ILE A 32 3.82 -3.04 8.32
C ILE A 32 3.99 -3.62 9.73
N GLY A 33 3.53 -4.84 9.96
CA GLY A 33 3.53 -5.41 11.31
C GLY A 33 4.92 -5.66 11.88
N LEU A 34 5.95 -5.98 11.07
CA LEU A 34 7.31 -6.10 11.57
C LEU A 34 7.87 -4.75 12.03
N PRO A 35 7.81 -3.65 11.25
CA PRO A 35 8.14 -2.31 11.72
C PRO A 35 7.39 -1.90 12.99
N THR A 36 6.08 -2.17 13.06
CA THR A 36 5.30 -1.91 14.28
C THR A 36 5.86 -2.69 15.48
N ALA A 37 6.09 -4.00 15.34
CA ALA A 37 6.63 -4.82 16.42
C ALA A 37 8.00 -4.34 16.89
N LEU A 38 8.88 -3.95 15.97
CA LEU A 38 10.20 -3.40 16.28
C LEU A 38 10.10 -2.05 17.00
N SER A 39 9.15 -1.19 16.62
CA SER A 39 8.92 0.10 17.28
C SER A 39 8.43 -0.09 18.72
N PHE A 40 7.52 -1.03 18.97
CA PHE A 40 7.10 -1.40 20.33
C PHE A 40 8.26 -1.97 21.15
N ALA A 41 9.04 -2.88 20.59
CA ALA A 41 10.22 -3.42 21.26
C ALA A 41 11.27 -2.34 21.58
N ASN A 42 11.51 -1.42 20.65
CA ASN A 42 12.47 -0.32 20.82
C ASN A 42 12.04 0.69 21.89
N SER A 43 10.75 0.80 22.16
CA SER A 43 10.23 1.62 23.27
C SER A 43 10.26 0.90 24.64
N GLY A 44 10.80 -0.33 24.70
CA GLY A 44 11.05 -1.06 25.93
C GLY A 44 10.09 -2.21 26.25
N PHE A 45 9.02 -2.39 25.45
CA PHE A 45 8.07 -3.50 25.65
C PHE A 45 8.69 -4.86 25.27
N ASN A 46 8.28 -5.92 25.97
CA ASN A 46 8.56 -7.28 25.53
C ASN A 46 7.62 -7.63 24.37
N THR A 47 8.16 -7.72 23.17
CA THR A 47 7.34 -7.83 21.97
C THR A 47 7.57 -9.16 21.25
N ILE A 48 6.48 -9.82 20.88
CA ILE A 48 6.51 -11.06 20.11
C ILE A 48 5.82 -10.80 18.76
N GLY A 49 6.56 -11.03 17.67
CA GLY A 49 5.95 -11.05 16.33
C GLY A 49 5.42 -12.45 16.02
N MET A 50 4.17 -12.55 15.61
CA MET A 50 3.55 -13.81 15.19
C MET A 50 3.24 -13.77 13.68
N ASP A 51 3.68 -14.81 12.95
CA ASP A 51 3.30 -14.99 11.54
C ASP A 51 3.15 -16.47 11.19
N ILE A 52 2.24 -16.79 10.29
CA ILE A 52 2.03 -18.15 9.80
C ILE A 52 3.16 -18.63 8.86
N ASN A 53 3.96 -17.70 8.34
CA ASN A 53 5.08 -18.00 7.45
C ASN A 53 6.32 -18.42 8.27
N GLU A 54 6.48 -19.72 8.46
CA GLU A 54 7.58 -20.30 9.23
C GLU A 54 8.96 -19.89 8.69
N ASN A 55 9.13 -19.76 7.37
CA ASN A 55 10.39 -19.30 6.77
C ASN A 55 10.72 -17.84 7.16
N LEU A 56 9.70 -16.98 7.24
CA LEU A 56 9.88 -15.60 7.70
C LEU A 56 10.29 -15.58 9.18
N VAL A 57 9.59 -16.34 10.00
CA VAL A 57 9.88 -16.47 11.44
C VAL A 57 11.30 -16.99 11.67
N GLU A 58 11.72 -18.01 10.95
CA GLU A 58 13.08 -18.58 11.04
C GLU A 58 14.15 -17.55 10.64
N LYS A 59 13.97 -16.84 9.51
CA LYS A 59 14.90 -15.78 9.07
C LYS A 59 15.06 -14.71 10.16
N ILE A 60 13.94 -14.22 10.71
CA ILE A 60 13.95 -13.19 11.77
C ILE A 60 14.69 -13.69 13.00
N ASN A 61 14.40 -14.90 13.48
CA ASN A 61 15.06 -15.46 14.67
C ASN A 61 16.56 -15.74 14.44
N ASN A 62 16.96 -16.04 13.19
CA ASN A 62 18.36 -16.19 12.78
C ASN A 62 19.09 -14.84 12.54
N GLY A 63 18.43 -13.70 12.77
CA GLY A 63 19.04 -12.39 12.63
C GLY A 63 19.07 -11.84 11.22
N ILE A 64 18.21 -12.34 10.34
CA ILE A 64 18.10 -11.84 8.97
C ILE A 64 16.90 -10.89 8.88
N PHE A 65 17.18 -9.59 8.71
CA PHE A 65 16.13 -8.59 8.50
C PHE A 65 15.53 -8.73 7.09
N PRO A 66 14.21 -8.94 6.97
CA PRO A 66 13.61 -9.28 5.68
C PRO A 66 13.25 -8.09 4.78
N LEU A 67 13.11 -6.87 5.34
CA LEU A 67 12.61 -5.68 4.65
C LEU A 67 13.75 -4.75 4.24
N LYS A 68 14.56 -5.18 3.27
CA LYS A 68 15.77 -4.44 2.83
C LYS A 68 15.48 -3.06 2.22
N ASP A 69 14.25 -2.82 1.79
CA ASP A 69 13.76 -1.58 1.21
C ASP A 69 13.11 -0.63 2.23
N GLU A 70 13.24 -0.92 3.55
CA GLU A 70 12.77 -0.05 4.65
C GLU A 70 13.97 0.48 5.47
N PRO A 71 14.53 1.64 5.11
CA PRO A 71 15.75 2.17 5.74
C PRO A 71 15.59 2.44 7.24
N GLY A 72 16.61 2.09 8.03
CA GLY A 72 16.70 2.34 9.47
C GLY A 72 16.11 1.25 10.36
N TYR A 73 15.24 0.40 9.82
CA TYR A 73 14.69 -0.72 10.58
C TYR A 73 15.67 -1.88 10.78
N ASP A 74 16.67 -2.03 9.94
CA ASP A 74 17.77 -2.99 10.12
C ASP A 74 18.55 -2.71 11.39
N VAL A 75 18.91 -1.47 11.64
CA VAL A 75 19.61 -1.03 12.88
C VAL A 75 18.73 -1.24 14.11
N MET A 76 17.45 -0.86 14.03
CA MET A 76 16.49 -1.07 15.13
C MET A 76 16.30 -2.56 15.43
N PHE A 77 16.21 -3.40 14.40
CA PHE A 77 16.07 -4.85 14.51
C PHE A 77 17.24 -5.47 15.27
N ASP A 78 18.49 -5.12 14.91
CA ASP A 78 19.68 -5.62 15.60
C ASP A 78 19.73 -5.19 17.07
N LYS A 79 19.36 -3.93 17.35
CA LYS A 79 19.28 -3.41 18.72
C LYS A 79 18.31 -4.21 19.58
N VAL A 80 17.04 -4.29 19.18
CA VAL A 80 15.99 -4.91 20.02
C VAL A 80 16.18 -6.42 20.19
N ARG A 81 16.85 -7.08 19.23
CA ARG A 81 17.26 -8.49 19.38
C ARG A 81 18.40 -8.65 20.39
N SER A 82 19.42 -7.81 20.34
CA SER A 82 20.54 -7.83 21.31
C SER A 82 20.04 -7.58 22.73
N GLU A 83 19.05 -6.73 22.91
CA GLU A 83 18.37 -6.43 24.16
C GLU A 83 17.34 -7.51 24.57
N LYS A 84 17.12 -8.52 23.76
CA LYS A 84 16.11 -9.60 23.94
C LYS A 84 14.69 -9.08 24.10
N LYS A 85 14.38 -7.92 23.53
CA LYS A 85 13.06 -7.29 23.57
C LYS A 85 12.15 -7.76 22.43
N PHE A 86 12.70 -8.44 21.41
CA PHE A 86 11.94 -8.94 20.27
C PHE A 86 12.29 -10.38 19.91
N LYS A 87 11.27 -11.18 19.61
CA LYS A 87 11.37 -12.53 19.03
C LYS A 87 10.18 -12.80 18.13
N ALA A 88 10.30 -13.76 17.20
CA ALA A 88 9.21 -14.19 16.32
C ALA A 88 8.76 -15.62 16.59
N THR A 89 7.49 -15.94 16.29
CA THR A 89 6.94 -17.30 16.41
C THR A 89 5.84 -17.55 15.37
N SER A 90 5.61 -18.82 15.04
CA SER A 90 4.46 -19.25 14.23
C SER A 90 3.32 -19.88 15.07
N LYS A 91 3.48 -19.95 16.40
CA LYS A 91 2.55 -20.61 17.32
C LYS A 91 1.65 -19.58 17.99
N ILE A 92 0.44 -19.36 17.43
CA ILE A 92 -0.49 -18.34 17.90
C ILE A 92 -1.02 -18.61 19.31
N GLU A 93 -1.27 -19.87 19.66
CA GLU A 93 -1.85 -20.26 20.97
C GLU A 93 -0.98 -19.78 22.15
N SER A 94 0.35 -19.98 22.00
CA SER A 94 1.29 -19.68 23.07
C SER A 94 1.50 -18.19 23.33
N VAL A 95 1.19 -17.35 22.35
CA VAL A 95 1.36 -15.89 22.50
C VAL A 95 0.08 -15.18 22.83
N VAL A 96 -1.05 -15.58 22.25
CA VAL A 96 -2.35 -14.94 22.52
C VAL A 96 -2.74 -15.06 23.99
N SER A 97 -2.55 -16.25 24.60
CA SER A 97 -2.90 -16.48 26.00
C SER A 97 -2.01 -15.75 27.02
N ASN A 98 -0.84 -15.28 26.61
CA ASN A 98 0.14 -14.67 27.50
C ASN A 98 0.40 -13.17 27.22
N SER A 99 -0.34 -12.56 26.27
CA SER A 99 -0.15 -11.16 25.92
C SER A 99 -1.19 -10.26 26.58
N ASP A 100 -0.73 -9.10 27.06
CA ASP A 100 -1.58 -8.03 27.58
C ASP A 100 -2.18 -7.22 26.43
N VAL A 101 -1.39 -7.01 25.36
CA VAL A 101 -1.79 -6.25 24.17
C VAL A 101 -1.53 -7.07 22.90
N ILE A 102 -2.54 -7.18 22.06
CA ILE A 102 -2.47 -7.88 20.77
C ILE A 102 -2.78 -6.90 19.65
N LEU A 103 -1.83 -6.70 18.74
CA LEU A 103 -2.02 -5.90 17.53
C LEU A 103 -2.27 -6.81 16.33
N LEU A 104 -3.29 -6.48 15.54
CA LEU A 104 -3.62 -7.21 14.30
C LEU A 104 -3.18 -6.39 13.09
N SER A 105 -2.07 -6.79 12.45
CA SER A 105 -1.51 -6.15 11.26
C SER A 105 -1.53 -7.12 10.06
N LEU A 106 -2.74 -7.58 9.74
CA LEU A 106 -3.00 -8.62 8.75
C LEU A 106 -3.38 -8.05 7.39
N PRO A 107 -3.03 -8.71 6.28
CA PRO A 107 -3.42 -8.27 4.95
C PRO A 107 -4.93 -8.36 4.74
N THR A 108 -5.48 -7.35 4.06
CA THR A 108 -6.89 -7.26 3.66
C THR A 108 -7.00 -7.03 2.15
N PRO A 109 -6.55 -8.01 1.32
CA PRO A 109 -6.54 -7.87 -0.12
C PRO A 109 -7.95 -7.92 -0.73
N MET A 110 -8.04 -7.67 -2.02
CA MET A 110 -9.24 -7.98 -2.81
C MET A 110 -9.13 -9.36 -3.47
N ASN A 111 -10.28 -9.97 -3.71
CA ASN A 111 -10.37 -11.12 -4.61
C ASN A 111 -10.48 -10.66 -6.09
N SER A 112 -10.51 -11.62 -7.02
CA SER A 112 -10.63 -11.35 -8.47
C SER A 112 -11.93 -10.63 -8.89
N SER A 113 -12.94 -10.59 -8.01
CA SER A 113 -14.22 -9.88 -8.23
C SER A 113 -14.25 -8.50 -7.56
N ASN A 114 -13.11 -7.97 -7.16
CA ASN A 114 -12.98 -6.70 -6.45
C ASN A 114 -13.75 -6.63 -5.11
N VAL A 115 -13.93 -7.78 -4.44
CA VAL A 115 -14.54 -7.85 -3.12
C VAL A 115 -13.43 -7.95 -2.06
N PRO A 116 -13.46 -7.14 -0.99
CA PRO A 116 -12.50 -7.22 0.10
C PRO A 116 -12.46 -8.59 0.76
N ASN A 117 -11.28 -9.11 1.01
CA ASN A 117 -11.06 -10.43 1.61
C ASN A 117 -10.52 -10.29 3.04
N TYR A 118 -11.37 -10.55 4.02
CA TYR A 118 -11.04 -10.51 5.45
C TYR A 118 -10.82 -11.91 6.05
N SER A 119 -10.52 -12.93 5.26
CA SER A 119 -10.35 -14.30 5.74
C SER A 119 -9.27 -14.43 6.81
N ALA A 120 -8.16 -13.70 6.68
CA ALA A 120 -7.07 -13.67 7.66
C ALA A 120 -7.56 -13.13 9.01
N LEU A 121 -8.23 -11.96 9.03
CA LEU A 121 -8.79 -11.37 10.24
C LEU A 121 -9.85 -12.26 10.88
N LYS A 122 -10.75 -12.85 10.08
CA LYS A 122 -11.77 -13.79 10.58
C LYS A 122 -11.14 -15.06 11.16
N SER A 123 -10.08 -15.58 10.55
CA SER A 123 -9.34 -16.74 11.05
C SER A 123 -8.67 -16.43 12.38
N VAL A 124 -7.98 -15.29 12.48
CA VAL A 124 -7.37 -14.84 13.75
C VAL A 124 -8.45 -14.56 14.79
N GLY A 125 -9.59 -13.97 14.42
CA GLY A 125 -10.72 -13.79 15.34
C GLY A 125 -11.18 -15.10 15.99
N LYS A 126 -11.24 -16.22 15.22
CA LYS A 126 -11.53 -17.56 15.76
C LYS A 126 -10.42 -18.09 16.69
N GLN A 127 -9.16 -17.78 16.41
CA GLN A 127 -8.05 -18.14 17.32
C GLN A 127 -8.12 -17.32 18.61
N LEU A 128 -8.47 -16.03 18.52
CA LEU A 128 -8.73 -15.20 19.71
C LEU A 128 -9.89 -15.76 20.54
N HIS A 129 -10.98 -16.18 19.91
CA HIS A 129 -12.07 -16.86 20.62
C HIS A 129 -11.57 -18.04 21.48
N ASN A 130 -10.67 -18.87 20.93
CA ASN A 130 -10.18 -20.06 21.60
C ASN A 130 -9.15 -19.76 22.71
N PHE A 131 -8.27 -18.78 22.52
CA PHE A 131 -7.05 -18.63 23.31
C PHE A 131 -6.92 -17.27 24.02
N LEU A 132 -7.81 -16.29 23.74
CA LEU A 132 -7.71 -14.96 24.35
C LEU A 132 -7.91 -15.05 25.86
N SER A 133 -7.00 -14.44 26.60
CA SER A 133 -7.11 -14.32 28.05
C SER A 133 -8.05 -13.16 28.44
N LYS A 134 -8.72 -13.33 29.58
CA LYS A 134 -9.47 -12.22 30.15
C LYS A 134 -8.52 -11.06 30.49
N GLY A 135 -8.95 -9.86 30.15
CA GLY A 135 -8.19 -8.65 30.44
C GLY A 135 -7.24 -8.19 29.33
N THR A 136 -7.20 -8.87 28.18
CA THR A 136 -6.38 -8.50 27.03
C THR A 136 -6.95 -7.30 26.27
N LEU A 137 -6.09 -6.41 25.75
CA LEU A 137 -6.42 -5.34 24.83
C LEU A 137 -6.09 -5.77 23.39
N VAL A 138 -7.08 -5.79 22.51
CA VAL A 138 -6.92 -6.11 21.08
C VAL A 138 -7.00 -4.81 20.26
N ILE A 139 -6.02 -4.57 19.39
CA ILE A 139 -5.94 -3.37 18.55
C ILE A 139 -5.81 -3.79 17.09
N ILE A 140 -6.69 -3.30 16.23
CA ILE A 140 -6.65 -3.58 14.81
C ILE A 140 -5.93 -2.42 14.10
N GLU A 141 -4.78 -2.72 13.47
CA GLU A 141 -4.05 -1.79 12.59
C GLU A 141 -4.39 -2.00 11.13
N SER A 142 -4.85 -3.21 10.76
CA SER A 142 -5.30 -3.52 9.40
C SER A 142 -6.36 -2.54 8.94
N THR A 143 -6.28 -2.14 7.66
CA THR A 143 -7.31 -1.30 7.04
C THR A 143 -8.56 -2.13 6.75
N ILE A 144 -9.66 -1.75 7.35
CA ILE A 144 -10.95 -2.45 7.28
C ILE A 144 -12.10 -1.47 7.05
N GLU A 145 -13.20 -1.98 6.54
CA GLU A 145 -14.42 -1.19 6.34
C GLU A 145 -15.08 -0.76 7.65
N PRO A 146 -15.76 0.38 7.66
CA PRO A 146 -16.49 0.85 8.84
C PRO A 146 -17.56 -0.15 9.29
N GLY A 147 -17.50 -0.55 10.56
CA GLY A 147 -18.43 -1.52 11.14
C GLY A 147 -17.91 -2.97 11.18
N PHE A 148 -16.78 -3.28 10.53
CA PHE A 148 -16.21 -4.62 10.56
C PHE A 148 -15.88 -5.10 11.97
N VAL A 149 -15.33 -4.22 12.82
CA VAL A 149 -15.01 -4.57 14.22
C VAL A 149 -16.26 -4.95 14.97
N GLU A 150 -17.26 -4.09 14.95
CA GLU A 150 -18.48 -4.22 15.75
C GLU A 150 -19.40 -5.34 15.24
N ASN A 151 -19.55 -5.45 13.91
CA ASN A 151 -20.54 -6.34 13.32
C ASN A 151 -19.99 -7.73 12.97
N ILE A 152 -18.66 -7.88 12.84
CA ILE A 152 -18.05 -9.13 12.36
C ILE A 152 -17.00 -9.65 13.35
N LEU A 153 -15.99 -8.85 13.71
CA LEU A 153 -14.86 -9.35 14.47
C LEU A 153 -15.20 -9.62 15.93
N ILE A 154 -15.89 -8.70 16.61
CA ILE A 154 -16.37 -8.90 17.99
C ILE A 154 -17.26 -10.14 18.10
N PRO A 155 -18.30 -10.32 17.27
CA PRO A 155 -19.10 -11.55 17.29
C PRO A 155 -18.30 -12.85 17.11
N ILE A 156 -17.26 -12.83 16.28
CA ILE A 156 -16.37 -14.00 16.09
C ILE A 156 -15.54 -14.27 17.35
N ILE A 157 -14.99 -13.23 17.98
CA ILE A 157 -14.18 -13.39 19.20
C ILE A 157 -15.06 -13.82 20.40
N GLU A 158 -16.26 -13.26 20.56
CA GLU A 158 -17.19 -13.66 21.60
C GLU A 158 -17.70 -15.09 21.41
N GLY A 159 -17.96 -15.50 20.15
CA GLY A 159 -18.52 -16.80 19.80
C GLY A 159 -19.95 -17.01 20.30
N ASP A 160 -20.51 -18.20 20.00
CA ASP A 160 -21.86 -18.55 20.41
C ASP A 160 -21.97 -18.82 21.93
N ASP A 161 -20.91 -19.32 22.54
CA ASP A 161 -20.79 -19.61 23.97
C ASP A 161 -20.59 -18.36 24.83
N LYS A 162 -20.28 -17.22 24.20
CA LYS A 162 -20.03 -15.91 24.85
C LYS A 162 -19.10 -16.00 26.05
N LYS A 163 -18.05 -16.82 25.93
CA LYS A 163 -17.07 -17.08 26.98
C LYS A 163 -16.39 -15.80 27.46
N LEU A 164 -16.07 -14.89 26.54
CA LEU A 164 -15.55 -13.55 26.81
C LEU A 164 -16.46 -12.51 26.16
N LYS A 165 -16.57 -11.33 26.78
CA LYS A 165 -17.41 -10.23 26.29
C LYS A 165 -16.59 -8.96 26.10
N ALA A 166 -16.68 -8.36 24.91
CA ALA A 166 -16.05 -7.09 24.60
C ALA A 166 -16.51 -5.96 25.52
N GLY A 167 -15.58 -5.12 25.96
CA GLY A 167 -15.83 -4.03 26.92
C GLY A 167 -15.94 -4.48 28.38
N LYS A 168 -15.98 -5.79 28.64
CA LYS A 168 -16.05 -6.35 29.99
C LYS A 168 -14.88 -7.28 30.29
N ASP A 169 -14.67 -8.29 29.47
CA ASP A 169 -13.66 -9.33 29.67
C ASP A 169 -12.44 -9.11 28.80
N PHE A 170 -12.54 -8.37 27.71
CA PHE A 170 -11.43 -7.88 26.89
C PHE A 170 -11.76 -6.51 26.32
N ALA A 171 -10.72 -5.73 26.02
CA ALA A 171 -10.85 -4.44 25.37
C ALA A 171 -10.53 -4.56 23.87
N ILE A 172 -11.18 -3.76 23.02
CA ILE A 172 -10.92 -3.79 21.59
C ILE A 172 -11.05 -2.39 20.96
N GLY A 173 -10.10 -2.06 20.08
CA GLY A 173 -10.11 -0.81 19.34
C GLY A 173 -9.32 -0.89 18.05
N VAL A 174 -9.16 0.24 17.39
CA VAL A 174 -8.46 0.36 16.12
C VAL A 174 -7.45 1.51 16.17
N CYS A 175 -6.32 1.31 15.51
CA CYS A 175 -5.37 2.35 15.19
C CYS A 175 -4.91 2.14 13.74
N PRO A 176 -5.75 2.51 12.73
CA PRO A 176 -5.46 2.20 11.33
C PRO A 176 -4.13 2.78 10.88
N GLU A 177 -3.29 1.96 10.29
CA GLU A 177 -1.96 2.38 9.82
C GLU A 177 -2.04 3.26 8.57
N THR A 178 -1.19 4.29 8.49
CA THR A 178 -1.16 5.28 7.39
C THR A 178 0.18 5.38 6.66
N ALA A 179 1.21 4.63 7.08
CA ALA A 179 2.54 4.68 6.49
C ALA A 179 2.60 4.17 5.06
N ASN A 180 3.58 4.67 4.32
CA ASN A 180 3.85 4.27 2.95
C ASN A 180 5.06 3.35 2.89
N PRO A 181 5.00 2.21 2.16
CA PRO A 181 6.16 1.36 1.91
C PRO A 181 7.36 2.15 1.37
N GLY A 182 8.56 1.84 1.87
CA GLY A 182 9.82 2.54 1.57
C GLY A 182 10.08 3.80 2.41
N GLN A 183 9.14 4.19 3.31
CA GLN A 183 9.23 5.38 4.17
C GLN A 183 8.62 5.15 5.55
N ILE A 184 8.43 3.90 5.96
CA ILE A 184 7.64 3.56 7.15
C ILE A 184 8.20 4.24 8.40
N LEU A 185 9.52 4.24 8.59
CA LEU A 185 10.13 4.87 9.76
C LEU A 185 9.84 6.39 9.82
N ASN A 186 10.04 7.09 8.71
CA ASN A 186 9.75 8.53 8.61
C ASN A 186 8.26 8.83 8.82
N ASP A 187 7.38 7.99 8.27
CA ASP A 187 5.93 8.16 8.41
C ASP A 187 5.46 7.86 9.83
N PHE A 188 6.08 6.90 10.53
CA PHE A 188 5.81 6.61 11.94
C PHE A 188 6.26 7.75 12.89
N GLU A 189 7.21 8.58 12.47
CA GLU A 189 7.69 9.74 13.21
C GLU A 189 6.91 11.03 12.90
N LYS A 190 6.15 11.07 11.80
CA LYS A 190 5.54 12.33 11.32
C LYS A 190 4.03 12.30 11.14
N LEU A 191 3.46 11.14 10.77
CA LEU A 191 2.05 11.07 10.46
C LEU A 191 1.21 10.86 11.72
N PRO A 192 0.17 11.69 11.95
CA PRO A 192 -0.75 11.49 13.06
C PRO A 192 -1.47 10.15 12.93
N ARG A 193 -1.78 9.53 14.06
CA ARG A 193 -2.51 8.26 14.13
C ARG A 193 -3.91 8.45 14.69
N LEU A 194 -4.86 7.73 14.10
CA LEU A 194 -6.26 7.74 14.54
C LEU A 194 -6.46 6.66 15.60
N VAL A 195 -7.12 6.98 16.69
CA VAL A 195 -7.45 6.00 17.75
C VAL A 195 -8.95 5.94 17.94
N GLY A 196 -9.55 4.79 17.59
CA GLY A 196 -10.97 4.49 17.83
C GLY A 196 -11.13 3.27 18.73
N ALA A 197 -12.14 3.23 19.57
CA ALA A 197 -12.41 2.08 20.42
C ALA A 197 -13.92 1.92 20.69
N ILE A 198 -14.29 0.79 21.31
CA ILE A 198 -15.68 0.50 21.70
C ILE A 198 -16.16 1.37 22.87
N ASP A 199 -15.23 1.87 23.69
CA ASP A 199 -15.50 2.74 24.82
C ASP A 199 -14.33 3.71 25.09
N ASP A 200 -14.56 4.74 25.92
CA ASP A 200 -13.59 5.79 26.22
C ASP A 200 -12.40 5.27 27.06
N LYS A 201 -12.62 4.31 27.93
CA LYS A 201 -11.55 3.69 28.73
C LYS A 201 -10.55 2.97 27.82
N THR A 202 -11.03 2.14 26.93
CA THR A 202 -10.22 1.43 25.92
C THR A 202 -9.46 2.42 25.03
N LYS A 203 -10.14 3.46 24.56
CA LYS A 203 -9.53 4.52 23.76
C LYS A 203 -8.38 5.23 24.51
N GLY A 204 -8.58 5.52 25.79
CA GLY A 204 -7.56 6.10 26.66
C GLY A 204 -6.33 5.20 26.83
N MET A 205 -6.53 3.89 27.01
CA MET A 205 -5.45 2.90 27.10
C MET A 205 -4.63 2.86 25.81
N ILE A 206 -5.28 2.72 24.66
CA ILE A 206 -4.61 2.72 23.35
C ILE A 206 -3.80 3.99 23.16
N THR A 207 -4.41 5.15 23.45
CA THR A 207 -3.74 6.45 23.30
C THR A 207 -2.47 6.54 24.16
N LYS A 208 -2.49 6.06 25.40
CA LYS A 208 -1.31 6.09 26.30
C LYS A 208 -0.21 5.17 25.79
N ILE A 209 -0.55 3.94 25.40
CA ILE A 209 0.42 2.96 24.92
C ILE A 209 1.08 3.47 23.61
N TYR A 210 0.27 3.95 22.65
CA TYR A 210 0.82 4.45 21.39
C TYR A 210 1.62 5.74 21.54
N ARG A 211 1.27 6.62 22.49
CA ARG A 211 2.06 7.83 22.81
C ARG A 211 3.44 7.52 23.36
N HIS A 212 3.59 6.41 24.05
CA HIS A 212 4.90 5.95 24.53
C HIS A 212 5.78 5.42 23.37
N VAL A 213 5.16 4.80 22.36
CA VAL A 213 5.87 4.21 21.22
C VAL A 213 6.15 5.24 20.11
N PHE A 214 5.19 6.10 19.83
CA PHE A 214 5.22 7.03 18.70
C PHE A 214 5.12 8.48 19.16
N THR A 215 6.03 9.33 18.68
CA THR A 215 6.10 10.76 19.05
C THR A 215 5.18 11.65 18.23
N VAL A 216 4.17 11.06 17.58
CA VAL A 216 3.21 11.76 16.71
C VAL A 216 1.91 12.09 17.43
N ASP A 217 1.14 12.99 16.83
CA ASP A 217 -0.20 13.31 17.33
C ASP A 217 -1.12 12.09 17.24
N LEU A 218 -1.78 11.79 18.35
CA LEU A 218 -2.82 10.77 18.41
C LEU A 218 -4.19 11.47 18.42
N ILE A 219 -4.99 11.19 17.40
CA ILE A 219 -6.30 11.83 17.19
C ILE A 219 -7.38 10.86 17.66
N PRO A 220 -8.00 11.09 18.84
CA PRO A 220 -9.05 10.24 19.33
C PRO A 220 -10.34 10.39 18.50
N MET A 221 -10.87 9.26 18.05
CA MET A 221 -12.12 9.18 17.30
C MET A 221 -13.27 8.74 18.21
N PRO A 222 -14.52 9.08 17.87
CA PRO A 222 -15.69 8.67 18.66
C PRO A 222 -15.80 7.14 18.87
N ASN A 223 -15.47 6.36 17.83
CA ASN A 223 -15.55 4.90 17.82
C ASN A 223 -14.67 4.28 16.71
N CYS A 224 -14.63 2.94 16.61
CA CYS A 224 -13.87 2.23 15.58
C CYS A 224 -14.37 2.55 14.16
N LYS A 225 -15.69 2.64 13.95
CA LYS A 225 -16.27 2.98 12.63
C LYS A 225 -15.74 4.29 12.08
N THR A 226 -15.70 5.33 12.92
CA THR A 226 -15.24 6.65 12.52
C THR A 226 -13.75 6.65 12.19
N ALA A 227 -12.91 5.99 12.98
CA ALA A 227 -11.49 5.89 12.71
C ALA A 227 -11.21 5.20 11.35
N ASN A 228 -11.88 4.07 11.10
CA ASN A 228 -11.77 3.36 9.82
C ASN A 228 -12.31 4.19 8.64
N ALA A 229 -13.43 4.91 8.83
CA ALA A 229 -13.99 5.78 7.82
C ALA A 229 -13.00 6.89 7.43
N VAL A 230 -12.34 7.55 8.39
CA VAL A 230 -11.30 8.56 8.10
C VAL A 230 -10.17 7.96 7.28
N LYS A 231 -9.66 6.79 7.68
CA LYS A 231 -8.59 6.08 6.94
C LYS A 231 -8.98 5.80 5.49
N LEU A 232 -10.16 5.25 5.25
CA LEU A 232 -10.63 4.99 3.89
C LEU A 232 -10.84 6.29 3.10
N THR A 233 -11.43 7.30 3.72
CA THR A 233 -11.71 8.60 3.08
C THR A 233 -10.45 9.23 2.51
N THR A 234 -9.33 9.22 3.23
CA THR A 234 -8.08 9.82 2.76
C THR A 234 -7.54 9.13 1.50
N ASN A 235 -7.66 7.82 1.41
CA ASN A 235 -7.22 7.07 0.23
C ASN A 235 -8.20 7.20 -0.94
N VAL A 236 -9.50 7.15 -0.67
CA VAL A 236 -10.53 7.34 -1.70
C VAL A 236 -10.49 8.77 -2.27
N PHE A 237 -10.25 9.78 -1.44
CA PHE A 237 -10.02 11.14 -1.91
C PHE A 237 -8.87 11.22 -2.91
N ARG A 238 -7.74 10.55 -2.63
CA ARG A 238 -6.61 10.49 -3.57
C ARG A 238 -6.98 9.78 -4.87
N ASP A 239 -7.66 8.65 -4.80
CA ASP A 239 -8.08 7.86 -5.96
C ASP A 239 -9.02 8.66 -6.88
N LEU A 240 -9.99 9.38 -6.29
CA LEU A 240 -10.91 10.30 -7.00
C LEU A 240 -10.16 11.44 -7.70
N ASN A 241 -9.21 12.07 -7.01
CA ASN A 241 -8.48 13.20 -7.59
C ASN A 241 -7.51 12.75 -8.68
N ILE A 242 -6.94 11.54 -8.59
CA ILE A 242 -6.15 10.94 -9.66
C ILE A 242 -7.05 10.64 -10.87
N ALA A 243 -8.25 10.11 -10.66
CA ALA A 243 -9.20 9.89 -11.75
C ALA A 243 -9.58 11.21 -12.46
N PHE A 244 -9.84 12.26 -11.70
CA PHE A 244 -10.10 13.59 -12.24
C PHE A 244 -8.97 14.10 -13.13
N VAL A 245 -7.72 14.06 -12.68
CA VAL A 245 -6.59 14.51 -13.49
C VAL A 245 -6.28 13.58 -14.66
N ASN A 246 -6.57 12.28 -14.55
CA ASN A 246 -6.48 11.33 -15.66
C ASN A 246 -7.51 11.68 -16.77
N GLU A 247 -8.73 12.00 -16.39
CA GLU A 247 -9.77 12.42 -17.34
C GLU A 247 -9.40 13.74 -18.02
N LEU A 248 -8.88 14.72 -17.26
CA LEU A 248 -8.35 15.98 -17.81
C LEU A 248 -7.17 15.73 -18.75
N ALA A 249 -6.29 14.78 -18.44
CA ALA A 249 -5.16 14.44 -19.30
C ALA A 249 -5.65 13.99 -20.69
N VAL A 250 -6.64 13.10 -20.75
CA VAL A 250 -7.22 12.64 -22.01
C VAL A 250 -7.92 13.77 -22.78
N LEU A 251 -8.60 14.68 -22.09
CA LEU A 251 -9.21 15.87 -22.69
C LEU A 251 -8.13 16.79 -23.28
N PHE A 252 -7.09 17.11 -22.52
CA PHE A 252 -6.08 18.08 -22.91
C PHE A 252 -5.18 17.57 -24.04
N GLU A 253 -4.94 16.27 -24.16
CA GLU A 253 -4.33 15.68 -25.36
C GLU A 253 -5.08 16.06 -26.65
N LYS A 254 -6.42 16.05 -26.62
CA LYS A 254 -7.26 16.43 -27.75
C LYS A 254 -7.27 17.91 -28.05
N LEU A 255 -7.10 18.74 -27.02
CA LEU A 255 -7.07 20.19 -27.13
C LEU A 255 -5.69 20.76 -27.45
N GLY A 256 -4.65 19.92 -27.47
CA GLY A 256 -3.26 20.39 -27.66
C GLY A 256 -2.70 21.13 -26.43
N ILE A 257 -3.21 20.85 -25.25
CA ILE A 257 -2.82 21.47 -23.98
C ILE A 257 -1.91 20.48 -23.20
N ASP A 258 -0.87 20.99 -22.56
CA ASP A 258 -0.04 20.20 -21.64
C ASP A 258 -0.70 20.21 -20.24
N VAL A 259 -1.19 19.06 -19.79
CA VAL A 259 -1.81 18.88 -18.47
C VAL A 259 -0.87 19.28 -17.34
N MET A 260 0.44 19.03 -17.46
CA MET A 260 1.42 19.37 -16.41
C MET A 260 1.49 20.87 -16.19
N THR A 261 1.50 21.66 -17.27
CA THR A 261 1.46 23.13 -17.20
C THR A 261 0.20 23.62 -16.50
N VAL A 262 -0.97 23.01 -16.83
CA VAL A 262 -2.23 23.37 -16.19
C VAL A 262 -2.23 23.05 -14.70
N LEU A 263 -1.76 21.86 -14.31
CA LEU A 263 -1.74 21.41 -12.92
C LEU A 263 -0.77 22.25 -12.06
N GLU A 264 0.42 22.56 -12.57
CA GLU A 264 1.40 23.41 -11.87
C GLU A 264 0.89 24.85 -11.68
N ALA A 265 0.16 25.39 -12.66
CA ALA A 265 -0.50 26.67 -12.51
C ALA A 265 -1.68 26.61 -11.52
N ALA A 266 -2.51 25.57 -11.59
CA ALA A 266 -3.66 25.39 -10.71
C ALA A 266 -3.26 25.23 -9.24
N LYS A 267 -2.11 24.59 -8.96
CA LYS A 267 -1.56 24.41 -7.61
C LYS A 267 -1.30 25.72 -6.86
N THR A 268 -1.18 26.84 -7.58
CA THR A 268 -1.06 28.17 -6.95
C THR A 268 -2.35 28.61 -6.23
N LYS A 269 -3.48 27.99 -6.52
CA LYS A 269 -4.75 28.23 -5.84
C LYS A 269 -4.76 27.51 -4.48
N TYR A 270 -5.03 28.24 -3.39
CA TYR A 270 -4.94 27.74 -2.01
C TYR A 270 -5.77 26.48 -1.70
N ASN A 271 -6.83 26.24 -2.46
CA ASN A 271 -7.75 25.10 -2.27
C ASN A 271 -7.59 24.02 -3.34
N PHE A 272 -6.51 24.01 -4.12
CA PHE A 272 -6.21 22.98 -5.11
C PHE A 272 -5.09 22.08 -4.60
N GLN A 273 -5.44 20.86 -4.22
CA GLN A 273 -4.47 19.82 -3.90
C GLN A 273 -4.05 19.10 -5.18
N ILE A 274 -2.79 19.30 -5.60
CA ILE A 274 -2.27 18.76 -6.84
C ILE A 274 -2.19 17.22 -6.81
N HIS A 275 -2.66 16.61 -7.89
CA HIS A 275 -2.44 15.20 -8.24
C HIS A 275 -1.97 15.13 -9.69
N TYR A 276 -1.24 14.08 -10.04
CA TYR A 276 -0.67 13.93 -11.38
C TYR A 276 -1.29 12.73 -12.10
N PRO A 277 -1.49 12.83 -13.43
CA PRO A 277 -2.01 11.73 -14.22
C PRO A 277 -0.99 10.59 -14.33
N GLY A 278 -1.47 9.43 -14.74
CA GLY A 278 -0.62 8.26 -14.92
C GLY A 278 -1.32 7.10 -15.62
N PRO A 279 -0.61 6.00 -15.82
CA PRO A 279 -1.09 4.84 -16.60
C PRO A 279 -2.18 4.04 -15.88
N GLY A 280 -2.65 4.53 -14.73
CA GLY A 280 -3.62 3.89 -13.85
C GLY A 280 -3.19 4.01 -12.39
N VAL A 281 -4.02 3.47 -11.50
CA VAL A 281 -3.79 3.48 -10.05
C VAL A 281 -3.71 2.05 -9.55
N GLY A 282 -2.53 1.67 -9.06
CA GLY A 282 -2.24 0.36 -8.49
C GLY A 282 -1.96 0.39 -7.00
N GLY A 283 -1.44 -0.71 -6.51
CA GLY A 283 -1.05 -0.93 -5.13
C GLY A 283 -2.16 -1.43 -4.22
N PRO A 284 -1.81 -1.93 -3.03
CA PRO A 284 -2.74 -2.56 -2.10
C PRO A 284 -3.64 -1.57 -1.34
N CYS A 285 -3.47 -0.25 -1.52
CA CYS A 285 -4.19 0.74 -0.73
C CYS A 285 -5.31 1.44 -1.51
N LEU A 286 -4.99 2.26 -2.53
CA LEU A 286 -5.97 3.12 -3.18
C LEU A 286 -7.12 2.33 -3.83
N PRO A 287 -6.85 1.35 -4.71
CA PRO A 287 -7.91 0.55 -5.29
C PRO A 287 -8.73 -0.19 -4.24
N VAL A 288 -8.04 -0.84 -3.29
CA VAL A 288 -8.68 -1.67 -2.27
C VAL A 288 -9.62 -0.85 -1.39
N ASN A 289 -9.20 0.34 -0.93
CA ASN A 289 -10.03 1.17 -0.07
C ASN A 289 -11.25 1.75 -0.80
N SER A 290 -11.12 2.07 -2.10
CA SER A 290 -12.26 2.46 -2.93
C SER A 290 -13.29 1.33 -3.03
N TYR A 291 -12.84 0.10 -3.26
CA TYR A 291 -13.73 -1.07 -3.29
C TYR A 291 -14.29 -1.45 -1.93
N GLN A 292 -13.56 -1.21 -0.83
CA GLN A 292 -14.11 -1.35 0.53
C GLN A 292 -15.32 -0.43 0.73
N TYR A 293 -15.23 0.84 0.31
CA TYR A 293 -16.38 1.74 0.35
C TYR A 293 -17.52 1.33 -0.58
N LEU A 294 -17.19 0.90 -1.80
CA LEU A 294 -18.21 0.42 -2.75
C LEU A 294 -18.95 -0.82 -2.21
N ASN A 295 -18.21 -1.75 -1.57
CA ASN A 295 -18.81 -2.93 -0.96
C ASN A 295 -19.72 -2.57 0.22
N THR A 296 -19.21 -1.76 1.18
CA THR A 296 -20.01 -1.27 2.30
C THR A 296 -21.30 -0.56 1.83
N ALA A 297 -21.20 0.28 0.82
CA ALA A 297 -22.34 1.00 0.27
C ALA A 297 -23.36 0.06 -0.40
N LYS A 298 -22.88 -0.96 -1.12
CA LYS A 298 -23.70 -1.98 -1.75
C LYS A 298 -24.50 -2.79 -0.71
N GLU A 299 -23.87 -3.15 0.41
CA GLU A 299 -24.52 -3.90 1.51
C GLU A 299 -25.68 -3.13 2.12
N ILE A 300 -25.63 -1.80 2.15
CA ILE A 300 -26.72 -0.95 2.67
C ILE A 300 -27.62 -0.39 1.56
N GLY A 301 -27.44 -0.82 0.31
CA GLY A 301 -28.27 -0.38 -0.84
C GLY A 301 -28.01 1.05 -1.30
N LEU A 302 -26.85 1.66 -1.00
CA LEU A 302 -26.52 3.04 -1.37
C LEU A 302 -25.43 3.06 -2.45
N PRO A 303 -25.71 3.48 -3.72
CA PRO A 303 -24.70 3.53 -4.76
C PRO A 303 -23.74 4.74 -4.58
N LEU A 304 -22.43 4.49 -4.58
CA LEU A 304 -21.39 5.53 -4.57
C LEU A 304 -20.91 5.81 -6.00
N LYS A 305 -21.74 6.46 -6.82
CA LYS A 305 -21.50 6.70 -8.26
C LYS A 305 -20.17 7.38 -8.56
N LEU A 306 -19.75 8.37 -7.76
CA LEU A 306 -18.50 9.09 -7.97
C LEU A 306 -17.28 8.16 -7.77
N VAL A 307 -17.28 7.35 -6.74
CA VAL A 307 -16.20 6.39 -6.45
C VAL A 307 -16.13 5.32 -7.55
N GLU A 308 -17.28 4.79 -7.96
CA GLU A 308 -17.39 3.80 -9.05
C GLU A 308 -16.84 4.35 -10.37
N THR A 309 -17.26 5.57 -10.74
CA THR A 309 -16.77 6.25 -11.95
C THR A 309 -15.26 6.50 -11.89
N ALA A 310 -14.76 6.96 -10.77
CA ALA A 310 -13.32 7.19 -10.60
C ALA A 310 -12.50 5.90 -10.74
N ARG A 311 -12.97 4.80 -10.17
CA ARG A 311 -12.32 3.49 -10.37
C ARG A 311 -12.32 3.09 -11.85
N MET A 312 -13.44 3.22 -12.54
CA MET A 312 -13.56 2.93 -13.96
C MET A 312 -12.57 3.77 -14.81
N ILE A 313 -12.45 5.07 -14.53
CA ILE A 313 -11.48 5.95 -15.21
C ILE A 313 -10.05 5.45 -14.97
N ASN A 314 -9.65 5.26 -13.71
CA ASN A 314 -8.29 4.83 -13.36
C ASN A 314 -7.96 3.45 -13.94
N GLU A 315 -8.90 2.53 -13.99
CA GLU A 315 -8.73 1.18 -14.54
C GLU A 315 -8.69 1.12 -16.07
N ASN A 316 -9.17 2.17 -16.76
CA ASN A 316 -9.10 2.29 -18.21
C ASN A 316 -7.84 3.01 -18.71
N MET A 317 -7.08 3.67 -17.83
CA MET A 317 -5.84 4.36 -18.22
C MET A 317 -4.80 3.45 -18.88
N PRO A 318 -4.60 2.18 -18.45
CA PRO A 318 -3.70 1.26 -19.16
C PRO A 318 -4.07 1.08 -20.64
N LEU A 319 -5.37 1.01 -20.96
CA LEU A 319 -5.85 0.89 -22.33
C LEU A 319 -5.60 2.16 -23.14
N HIS A 320 -5.74 3.33 -22.49
CA HIS A 320 -5.41 4.61 -23.12
C HIS A 320 -3.90 4.70 -23.44
N VAL A 321 -3.01 4.21 -22.57
CA VAL A 321 -1.57 4.14 -22.83
C VAL A 321 -1.27 3.28 -24.05
N VAL A 322 -1.88 2.10 -24.17
CA VAL A 322 -1.71 1.24 -25.36
C VAL A 322 -2.26 1.91 -26.60
N LYS A 323 -3.37 2.67 -26.50
CA LYS A 323 -3.90 3.45 -27.62
C LYS A 323 -2.90 4.50 -28.08
N LEU A 324 -2.25 5.25 -27.20
CA LEU A 324 -1.21 6.23 -27.57
C LEU A 324 -0.06 5.57 -28.34
N LEU A 325 0.35 4.36 -27.93
CA LEU A 325 1.35 3.58 -28.63
C LEU A 325 0.87 3.18 -30.04
N CYS A 326 -0.34 2.64 -30.17
CA CYS A 326 -0.93 2.29 -31.47
C CYS A 326 -1.03 3.50 -32.41
N ASP A 327 -1.48 4.65 -31.88
CA ASP A 327 -1.58 5.90 -32.66
C ASP A 327 -0.20 6.34 -33.16
N ALA A 328 0.88 6.20 -32.35
CA ALA A 328 2.23 6.51 -32.76
C ALA A 328 2.78 5.58 -33.86
N PHE A 329 2.46 4.28 -33.83
CA PHE A 329 2.78 3.33 -34.91
C PHE A 329 2.04 3.65 -36.19
N ASN A 330 0.74 3.94 -36.12
CA ASN A 330 -0.10 4.29 -37.28
C ASN A 330 0.41 5.55 -38.01
N GLU A 331 0.86 6.57 -37.27
CA GLU A 331 1.44 7.79 -37.83
C GLU A 331 2.72 7.53 -38.63
N GLN A 332 3.42 6.44 -38.30
CA GLN A 332 4.61 6.01 -39.05
C GLN A 332 4.27 5.02 -40.17
N ASN A 333 3.01 4.77 -40.44
CA ASN A 333 2.52 3.74 -41.40
C ASN A 333 3.13 2.34 -41.05
N LYS A 334 3.28 2.03 -39.78
CA LYS A 334 3.85 0.75 -39.28
C LYS A 334 2.80 -0.03 -38.52
N SER A 335 2.80 -1.36 -38.66
CA SER A 335 1.99 -2.23 -37.85
C SER A 335 2.64 -2.44 -36.48
N ILE A 336 1.84 -2.36 -35.44
CA ILE A 336 2.28 -2.75 -34.09
C ILE A 336 2.40 -4.27 -33.93
N THR A 337 1.66 -5.07 -34.72
CA THR A 337 1.69 -6.52 -34.65
C THR A 337 3.09 -7.05 -34.97
N LYS A 338 3.58 -7.99 -34.16
CA LYS A 338 4.94 -8.54 -34.19
C LYS A 338 6.07 -7.54 -33.91
N SER A 339 5.74 -6.28 -33.53
CA SER A 339 6.76 -5.37 -33.04
C SER A 339 7.24 -5.79 -31.65
N THR A 340 8.41 -5.30 -31.25
CA THR A 340 8.96 -5.53 -29.91
C THR A 340 8.81 -4.26 -29.08
N ILE A 341 8.04 -4.31 -28.02
CA ILE A 341 7.78 -3.19 -27.12
C ILE A 341 8.42 -3.45 -25.76
N LEU A 342 9.20 -2.48 -25.32
CA LEU A 342 9.83 -2.49 -23.99
C LEU A 342 8.96 -1.71 -22.99
N LEU A 343 8.65 -2.33 -21.86
CA LEU A 343 8.10 -1.65 -20.68
C LEU A 343 9.27 -1.30 -19.75
N LEU A 344 9.36 -0.03 -19.36
CA LEU A 344 10.27 0.47 -18.35
C LEU A 344 9.50 0.69 -17.03
N GLY A 345 9.84 -0.12 -16.02
CA GLY A 345 9.18 -0.15 -14.73
C GLY A 345 7.85 -0.90 -14.76
N ILE A 346 7.67 -1.81 -13.83
CA ILE A 346 6.45 -2.60 -13.66
C ILE A 346 5.89 -2.56 -12.25
N SER A 347 6.61 -1.96 -11.30
CA SER A 347 6.10 -1.70 -9.95
C SER A 347 4.90 -0.76 -9.99
N TYR A 348 3.98 -0.87 -9.03
CA TYR A 348 2.86 0.08 -8.95
C TYR A 348 3.30 1.49 -8.52
N LYS A 349 4.47 1.63 -7.91
CA LYS A 349 5.04 2.88 -7.37
C LYS A 349 6.55 2.92 -7.66
N PRO A 350 7.15 4.11 -7.89
CA PRO A 350 8.59 4.24 -8.05
C PRO A 350 9.38 3.75 -6.83
N ASP A 351 10.56 3.19 -7.10
CA ASP A 351 11.58 2.84 -6.11
C ASP A 351 11.13 1.83 -5.03
N VAL A 352 10.18 0.97 -5.38
CA VAL A 352 9.74 -0.15 -4.53
C VAL A 352 9.63 -1.44 -5.33
N LYS A 353 9.94 -2.56 -4.71
CA LYS A 353 9.78 -3.90 -5.28
C LYS A 353 8.37 -4.44 -4.99
N ASP A 354 7.35 -3.90 -5.67
CA ASP A 354 5.97 -4.33 -5.48
C ASP A 354 5.14 -4.13 -6.75
N ILE A 355 4.51 -5.22 -7.23
CA ILE A 355 3.70 -5.26 -8.45
C ILE A 355 2.19 -5.43 -8.17
N GLN A 356 1.76 -5.34 -6.90
CA GLN A 356 0.35 -5.54 -6.55
C GLN A 356 -0.55 -4.56 -7.29
N ILE A 357 -1.50 -5.10 -8.06
CA ILE A 357 -2.46 -4.33 -8.86
C ILE A 357 -1.74 -3.28 -9.75
N SER A 358 -0.56 -3.61 -10.28
CA SER A 358 0.19 -2.68 -11.14
C SER A 358 -0.55 -2.44 -12.46
N PRO A 359 -0.66 -1.18 -12.93
CA PRO A 359 -1.17 -0.88 -14.27
C PRO A 359 -0.39 -1.56 -15.39
N ALA A 360 0.87 -1.93 -15.15
CA ALA A 360 1.71 -2.65 -16.12
C ALA A 360 1.10 -3.99 -16.54
N GLU A 361 0.43 -4.70 -15.64
CA GLU A 361 -0.22 -5.99 -15.94
C GLU A 361 -1.28 -5.84 -17.03
N LYS A 362 -2.21 -4.88 -16.91
CA LYS A 362 -3.23 -4.59 -17.92
C LYS A 362 -2.64 -4.10 -19.26
N ILE A 363 -1.54 -3.33 -19.21
CA ILE A 363 -0.82 -2.92 -20.43
C ILE A 363 -0.26 -4.17 -21.13
N ILE A 364 0.38 -5.07 -20.39
CA ILE A 364 0.94 -6.33 -20.91
C ILE A 364 -0.14 -7.20 -21.52
N GLU A 365 -1.26 -7.40 -20.81
CA GLU A 365 -2.40 -8.17 -21.32
C GLU A 365 -2.89 -7.62 -22.67
N LYS A 366 -3.08 -6.29 -22.75
CA LYS A 366 -3.55 -5.66 -23.98
C LYS A 366 -2.52 -5.73 -25.12
N LEU A 367 -1.24 -5.65 -24.84
CA LEU A 367 -0.18 -5.83 -25.83
C LEU A 367 -0.11 -7.30 -26.33
N LYS A 368 -0.35 -8.30 -25.46
CA LYS A 368 -0.47 -9.70 -25.85
C LYS A 368 -1.61 -9.93 -26.82
N GLU A 369 -2.79 -9.31 -26.58
CA GLU A 369 -3.93 -9.37 -27.53
C GLU A 369 -3.60 -8.82 -28.92
N LEU A 370 -2.69 -7.84 -29.00
CA LEU A 370 -2.22 -7.24 -30.26
C LEU A 370 -1.09 -8.03 -30.93
N ASN A 371 -0.72 -9.21 -30.41
CA ASN A 371 0.40 -10.04 -30.86
C ASN A 371 1.74 -9.28 -30.92
N VAL A 372 2.05 -8.53 -29.86
CA VAL A 372 3.29 -7.77 -29.66
C VAL A 372 4.29 -8.65 -28.90
N ASN A 373 5.57 -8.58 -29.28
CA ASN A 373 6.65 -9.14 -28.48
C ASN A 373 6.98 -8.17 -27.33
N ILE A 374 6.87 -8.65 -26.09
CA ILE A 374 7.01 -7.79 -24.92
C ILE A 374 8.35 -8.06 -24.23
N ARG A 375 9.06 -7.01 -23.91
CA ARG A 375 10.25 -6.99 -23.05
C ARG A 375 9.97 -6.14 -21.83
N ILE A 376 10.58 -6.48 -20.71
CA ILE A 376 10.42 -5.76 -19.43
C ILE A 376 11.79 -5.47 -18.87
N TYR A 377 12.03 -4.23 -18.48
CA TYR A 377 13.14 -3.86 -17.62
C TYR A 377 12.64 -3.06 -16.43
N ASP A 378 12.97 -3.55 -15.23
CA ASP A 378 12.70 -2.88 -13.95
C ASP A 378 13.89 -3.16 -13.02
N PRO A 379 14.54 -2.12 -12.45
CA PRO A 379 15.76 -2.29 -11.64
C PRO A 379 15.54 -3.10 -10.37
N TYR A 380 14.29 -3.29 -9.94
CA TYR A 380 13.91 -4.05 -8.74
C TYR A 380 13.58 -5.52 -9.05
N PHE A 381 13.42 -5.87 -10.35
CA PHE A 381 13.04 -7.22 -10.80
C PHE A 381 14.00 -7.69 -11.91
N ILE A 382 15.23 -7.99 -11.53
CA ILE A 382 16.28 -8.43 -12.48
C ILE A 382 16.27 -9.95 -12.63
N SER A 383 16.16 -10.46 -13.88
CA SER A 383 16.14 -11.90 -14.19
C SER A 383 15.05 -12.67 -13.43
N GLU A 384 13.90 -12.07 -13.26
CA GLU A 384 12.74 -12.67 -12.62
C GLU A 384 11.62 -12.88 -13.65
N ASN A 385 10.77 -13.88 -13.47
CA ASN A 385 9.58 -14.07 -14.31
C ASN A 385 8.41 -13.33 -13.73
N ILE A 386 8.00 -12.22 -14.37
CA ILE A 386 6.90 -11.35 -13.91
C ILE A 386 5.84 -11.26 -15.01
N PHE A 387 4.58 -11.47 -14.67
CA PHE A 387 3.43 -11.51 -15.59
C PHE A 387 3.63 -12.50 -16.76
N GLY A 388 4.43 -13.58 -16.52
CA GLY A 388 4.79 -14.60 -17.51
C GLY A 388 5.82 -14.15 -18.53
N ILE A 389 6.63 -13.13 -18.22
CA ILE A 389 7.70 -12.60 -19.06
C ILE A 389 8.97 -12.49 -18.22
N ASP A 390 10.09 -12.97 -18.76
CA ASP A 390 11.38 -12.86 -18.10
C ASP A 390 11.91 -11.41 -18.23
N THR A 391 12.27 -10.82 -17.10
CA THR A 391 12.76 -9.44 -17.06
C THR A 391 14.23 -9.37 -17.48
N GLU A 392 14.58 -8.28 -18.15
CA GLU A 392 15.91 -8.03 -18.69
C GLU A 392 16.95 -7.74 -17.60
N ILE A 393 18.20 -8.11 -17.86
CA ILE A 393 19.32 -7.94 -16.92
C ILE A 393 19.76 -6.48 -16.82
N ASN A 394 19.73 -5.76 -17.94
CA ASN A 394 20.15 -4.36 -18.00
C ASN A 394 19.39 -3.56 -19.06
N LEU A 395 19.34 -2.25 -18.86
CA LEU A 395 18.61 -1.31 -19.71
C LEU A 395 19.12 -1.28 -21.16
N ILE A 396 20.44 -1.40 -21.38
CA ILE A 396 21.02 -1.32 -22.73
C ILE A 396 20.54 -2.48 -23.60
N ASN A 397 20.56 -3.69 -23.04
CA ASN A 397 20.08 -4.88 -23.74
C ASN A 397 18.56 -4.79 -23.98
N ALA A 398 17.82 -4.31 -22.98
CA ALA A 398 16.37 -4.14 -23.07
C ALA A 398 15.96 -3.18 -24.20
N LEU A 399 16.66 -2.05 -24.34
CA LEU A 399 16.42 -1.06 -25.40
C LEU A 399 16.80 -1.56 -26.79
N SER A 400 17.88 -2.34 -26.88
CA SER A 400 18.43 -2.79 -28.17
C SER A 400 17.40 -3.62 -28.94
N ASN A 401 17.15 -3.22 -30.21
CA ASN A 401 16.16 -3.85 -31.09
C ASN A 401 14.71 -3.75 -30.67
N SER A 402 14.35 -2.88 -29.72
CA SER A 402 12.96 -2.56 -29.40
C SER A 402 12.39 -1.59 -30.44
N ASP A 403 11.11 -1.77 -30.79
CA ASP A 403 10.38 -0.95 -31.76
C ASP A 403 9.65 0.23 -31.09
N GLY A 404 9.52 0.19 -29.79
CA GLY A 404 8.92 1.25 -28.98
C GLY A 404 9.13 0.99 -27.51
N VAL A 405 8.98 2.03 -26.72
CA VAL A 405 9.11 2.00 -25.26
C VAL A 405 7.89 2.61 -24.61
N ILE A 406 7.40 2.00 -23.55
CA ILE A 406 6.43 2.57 -22.61
C ILE A 406 7.11 2.71 -21.25
N LEU A 407 7.28 3.93 -20.77
CA LEU A 407 7.70 4.20 -19.40
C LEU A 407 6.44 4.16 -18.53
N VAL A 408 6.29 3.09 -17.75
CA VAL A 408 5.11 2.88 -16.87
C VAL A 408 5.39 3.38 -15.47
N THR A 409 6.52 2.97 -14.88
CA THR A 409 6.89 3.37 -13.51
C THR A 409 8.19 4.16 -13.52
N PRO A 410 8.18 5.41 -13.03
CA PRO A 410 9.30 6.33 -13.12
C PRO A 410 10.29 6.10 -11.96
N HIS A 411 11.03 4.98 -11.99
CA HIS A 411 12.14 4.77 -11.05
C HIS A 411 13.22 5.84 -11.24
N LYS A 412 13.95 6.17 -10.18
CA LYS A 412 15.02 7.19 -10.21
C LYS A 412 16.01 6.97 -11.36
N GLU A 413 16.34 5.70 -11.65
CA GLU A 413 17.23 5.33 -12.74
C GLU A 413 16.79 5.85 -14.12
N PHE A 414 15.48 6.05 -14.33
CA PHE A 414 14.94 6.46 -15.62
C PHE A 414 14.93 7.98 -15.84
N HIS A 415 15.16 8.78 -14.79
CA HIS A 415 15.14 10.23 -14.89
C HIS A 415 16.37 10.79 -15.64
N ASP A 416 17.48 10.05 -15.62
CA ASP A 416 18.73 10.47 -16.25
C ASP A 416 18.92 9.89 -17.66
N ILE A 417 17.88 9.25 -18.23
CA ILE A 417 17.95 8.69 -19.57
C ILE A 417 17.90 9.81 -20.61
N GLU A 418 19.02 9.99 -21.32
CA GLU A 418 19.11 10.99 -22.39
C GLU A 418 18.29 10.58 -23.63
N PRO A 419 17.42 11.47 -24.17
CA PRO A 419 16.62 11.16 -25.35
C PRO A 419 17.42 10.74 -26.59
N LYS A 420 18.61 11.29 -26.78
CA LYS A 420 19.52 10.89 -27.87
C LYS A 420 20.00 9.44 -27.72
N PHE A 421 20.24 9.01 -26.48
CA PHE A 421 20.60 7.63 -26.20
C PHE A 421 19.43 6.67 -26.54
N LEU A 422 18.21 6.98 -26.12
CA LEU A 422 17.01 6.21 -26.50
C LEU A 422 16.90 6.11 -28.03
N LYS A 423 16.99 7.23 -28.74
CA LYS A 423 16.94 7.28 -30.20
C LYS A 423 17.98 6.37 -30.86
N SER A 424 19.21 6.32 -30.32
CA SER A 424 20.30 5.52 -30.86
C SER A 424 20.13 4.01 -30.72
N LYS A 425 19.31 3.56 -29.75
CA LYS A 425 19.10 2.13 -29.41
C LYS A 425 17.85 1.52 -30.01
N LEU A 426 16.85 2.34 -30.29
CA LEU A 426 15.55 1.87 -30.77
C LEU A 426 15.55 1.70 -32.30
N ARG A 427 14.92 0.63 -32.80
CA ARG A 427 14.64 0.46 -34.23
C ARG A 427 13.63 1.48 -34.74
N ASN A 428 12.56 1.68 -33.96
CA ASN A 428 11.61 2.77 -34.18
C ASN A 428 11.66 3.67 -32.93
N PRO A 429 11.87 4.98 -33.10
CA PRO A 429 12.10 5.86 -31.95
C PRO A 429 10.80 6.30 -31.27
N ILE A 430 9.89 5.36 -31.01
CA ILE A 430 8.59 5.60 -30.36
C ILE A 430 8.81 5.51 -28.85
N PHE A 431 8.40 6.56 -28.13
CA PHE A 431 8.49 6.62 -26.68
C PHE A 431 7.21 7.17 -26.07
N ILE A 432 6.53 6.34 -25.29
CA ILE A 432 5.32 6.69 -24.55
C ILE A 432 5.71 6.94 -23.10
N ASP A 433 5.61 8.19 -22.68
CA ASP A 433 5.94 8.64 -21.32
C ASP A 433 4.67 8.85 -20.50
N THR A 434 4.33 7.87 -19.68
CA THR A 434 3.08 7.94 -18.89
C THR A 434 3.19 8.80 -17.65
N ARG A 435 4.37 9.31 -17.34
CA ARG A 435 4.68 10.09 -16.13
C ARG A 435 5.32 11.44 -16.41
N CYS A 436 5.47 11.78 -17.69
CA CYS A 436 6.09 13.04 -18.13
C CYS A 436 7.50 13.28 -17.52
N VAL A 437 8.29 12.21 -17.42
CA VAL A 437 9.65 12.23 -16.85
C VAL A 437 10.63 12.93 -17.78
N ILE A 438 10.50 12.70 -19.09
CA ILE A 438 11.39 13.26 -20.10
C ILE A 438 10.84 14.61 -20.60
N ASP A 439 11.72 15.58 -20.75
CA ASP A 439 11.36 16.85 -21.37
C ASP A 439 10.91 16.63 -22.83
N GLN A 440 9.69 17.04 -23.13
CA GLN A 440 9.04 16.82 -24.44
C GLN A 440 9.83 17.46 -25.58
N HIS A 441 10.32 18.69 -25.42
CA HIS A 441 11.09 19.38 -26.44
C HIS A 441 12.44 18.70 -26.70
N LYS A 442 13.14 18.28 -25.64
CA LYS A 442 14.37 17.52 -25.78
C LYS A 442 14.15 16.18 -26.49
N ALA A 443 13.05 15.48 -26.17
CA ALA A 443 12.70 14.21 -26.78
C ALA A 443 12.44 14.37 -28.29
N ILE A 444 11.61 15.33 -28.69
CA ILE A 444 11.29 15.62 -30.09
C ILE A 444 12.53 16.12 -30.87
N ASN A 445 13.33 17.01 -30.28
CA ASN A 445 14.58 17.50 -30.88
C ASN A 445 15.63 16.40 -31.06
N ALA A 446 15.61 15.38 -30.23
CA ALA A 446 16.40 14.17 -30.40
C ALA A 446 15.92 13.25 -31.51
N GLY A 447 14.72 13.49 -32.06
CA GLY A 447 14.07 12.70 -33.10
C GLY A 447 13.28 11.50 -32.56
N LEU A 448 12.81 11.55 -31.32
CA LEU A 448 11.85 10.59 -30.79
C LEU A 448 10.42 10.95 -31.24
N ILE A 449 9.65 9.93 -31.52
CA ILE A 449 8.19 10.02 -31.64
C ILE A 449 7.64 9.94 -30.22
N TYR A 450 7.64 11.09 -29.57
CA TYR A 450 7.28 11.20 -28.16
C TYR A 450 5.78 11.39 -28.00
N ARG A 451 5.19 10.67 -27.02
CA ARG A 451 3.83 10.87 -26.53
C ARG A 451 3.88 10.89 -25.00
N GLY A 452 3.66 12.05 -24.43
CA GLY A 452 3.46 12.20 -22.98
C GLY A 452 1.97 12.08 -22.67
N LEU A 453 1.63 11.32 -21.62
CA LEU A 453 0.27 11.24 -21.12
C LEU A 453 -0.25 12.62 -20.71
N GLY A 454 -1.37 13.05 -21.27
CA GLY A 454 -1.92 14.39 -21.02
C GLY A 454 -1.16 15.54 -21.71
N ARG A 455 -0.26 15.24 -22.64
CA ARG A 455 0.42 16.24 -23.45
C ARG A 455 -0.13 16.25 -24.87
N GLY A 456 -0.59 17.41 -25.30
CA GLY A 456 -0.98 17.61 -26.70
C GLY A 456 0.19 17.39 -27.67
N LYS A 457 -0.13 17.16 -28.94
CA LYS A 457 0.90 17.15 -29.98
C LYS A 457 1.48 18.58 -30.11
N LEU A 458 2.81 18.65 -30.06
CA LEU A 458 3.55 19.84 -30.46
C LEU A 458 3.69 19.87 -31.99
#